data_649ad457c505084f3eb1c7f4ef44866b
#
_entry.id   649ad457c505084f3eb1c7f4ef44866b
#
_cell.length_a   1.000
_cell.length_b   1.000
_cell.length_c   1.000
_cell.angle_alpha   90.00
_cell.angle_beta   90.00
_cell.angle_gamma   90.00
#
_symmetry.space_group_name_H-M   'P 1'
#
loop_
_entity.id
_entity.type
_entity.pdbx_description
1 polymer ?
#
loop_
_entity_poly.entity_id
_entity_poly.type
_entity_poly.pdbx_seq_one_letter_code
_entity_poly.pdbx_strand_id
1 'polypeptide(L)'
;TLPCEKSKNYLTEWKDDDPEAFLKDSSVEMQIMFIGGGNAYVLFRRGEECQNVNKFLAEYILNRTYSLSLAVAVVKKTENYSEDYNAINEEMRRIKASMPLSMPMGAMPFMAVDSVTGYPLTEKTREEYLCTEAKLKREAFPETEDEKIFDNMVTEKGDSSTLAVFHIDGNSMGKKIKDKMQKIHTYGDAVRTMRALSIDISDTFLETVDETKKYIDSIAPRVKKDTSHKLYREIIAAGDDIT
;
A
#
# COMPACT_ATOMS: atom_id res chain seq x y z
N THR A 1 1.95 -10.32 -16.38
CA THR A 1 0.52 -10.07 -16.62
C THR A 1 -0.29 -10.74 -15.53
N LEU A 2 -1.19 -10.02 -14.89
CA LEU A 2 -2.10 -10.56 -13.88
C LEU A 2 -2.94 -11.69 -14.51
N PRO A 3 -3.24 -12.79 -13.79
CA PRO A 3 -4.17 -13.81 -14.27
C PRO A 3 -5.54 -13.24 -14.70
N CYS A 4 -5.85 -12.03 -14.23
CA CYS A 4 -7.06 -11.26 -14.51
C CYS A 4 -7.23 -10.84 -15.98
N GLU A 5 -6.17 -10.73 -16.79
CA GLU A 5 -6.33 -10.31 -18.19
C GLU A 5 -7.08 -11.32 -19.05
N LYS A 6 -7.29 -12.54 -18.57
CA LYS A 6 -8.03 -13.60 -19.28
C LYS A 6 -9.46 -13.81 -18.80
N SER A 7 -9.85 -13.21 -17.68
CA SER A 7 -11.19 -13.37 -17.11
C SER A 7 -11.96 -12.05 -17.17
N LYS A 8 -12.93 -11.95 -18.06
CA LYS A 8 -13.86 -10.79 -18.16
C LYS A 8 -14.73 -10.58 -16.90
N ASN A 9 -14.57 -11.42 -15.89
CA ASN A 9 -15.45 -11.52 -14.73
C ASN A 9 -14.77 -11.07 -13.42
N TYR A 10 -13.56 -10.48 -13.51
CA TYR A 10 -12.87 -9.89 -12.36
C TYR A 10 -13.01 -8.38 -12.40
N LEU A 11 -13.68 -7.82 -11.39
CA LEU A 11 -13.87 -6.38 -11.23
C LEU A 11 -12.76 -5.84 -10.34
N THR A 12 -11.81 -5.13 -10.95
CA THR A 12 -10.61 -4.59 -10.31
C THR A 12 -10.56 -3.07 -10.31
N GLU A 13 -11.36 -2.42 -11.15
CA GLU A 13 -11.46 -0.95 -11.21
C GLU A 13 -12.42 -0.44 -10.13
N TRP A 14 -12.04 -0.68 -8.89
CA TRP A 14 -12.88 -0.55 -7.72
C TRP A 14 -13.51 0.84 -7.51
N LYS A 15 -13.01 1.90 -8.13
CA LYS A 15 -13.63 3.22 -8.06
C LYS A 15 -14.85 3.34 -8.99
N ASP A 16 -14.81 2.67 -10.13
CA ASP A 16 -15.76 2.84 -11.24
C ASP A 16 -16.78 1.70 -11.35
N ASP A 17 -16.47 0.52 -10.82
CA ASP A 17 -17.34 -0.65 -10.82
C ASP A 17 -18.62 -0.41 -9.98
N ASP A 18 -19.77 -0.98 -10.39
CA ASP A 18 -20.94 -1.08 -9.51
C ASP A 18 -20.55 -1.84 -8.22
N PRO A 19 -20.61 -1.23 -7.03
CA PRO A 19 -20.17 -1.85 -5.79
C PRO A 19 -20.95 -3.13 -5.45
N GLU A 20 -22.16 -3.31 -5.99
CA GLU A 20 -22.98 -4.48 -5.78
C GLU A 20 -22.93 -5.50 -6.93
N ALA A 21 -22.08 -5.31 -7.93
CA ALA A 21 -22.04 -6.18 -9.11
C ALA A 21 -21.87 -7.66 -8.72
N PHE A 22 -20.97 -7.98 -7.81
CA PHE A 22 -20.79 -9.35 -7.32
C PHE A 22 -22.05 -9.95 -6.67
N LEU A 23 -22.88 -9.13 -6.04
CA LEU A 23 -24.10 -9.59 -5.38
C LEU A 23 -25.26 -9.79 -6.37
N LYS A 24 -25.29 -8.99 -7.44
CA LYS A 24 -26.38 -8.97 -8.44
C LYS A 24 -26.12 -9.92 -9.60
N ASP A 25 -24.86 -10.08 -10.01
CA ASP A 25 -24.46 -10.86 -11.19
C ASP A 25 -23.62 -12.07 -10.80
N SER A 26 -24.17 -13.27 -11.03
CA SER A 26 -23.51 -14.53 -10.73
C SER A 26 -22.31 -14.82 -11.63
N SER A 27 -22.15 -14.10 -12.75
CA SER A 27 -20.99 -14.24 -13.63
C SER A 27 -19.76 -13.55 -13.10
N VAL A 28 -19.90 -12.57 -12.19
CA VAL A 28 -18.77 -11.89 -11.53
C VAL A 28 -18.11 -12.84 -10.54
N GLU A 29 -16.87 -13.21 -10.77
CA GLU A 29 -16.13 -14.18 -9.97
C GLU A 29 -15.32 -13.56 -8.85
N MET A 30 -14.84 -12.33 -9.06
CA MET A 30 -14.07 -11.57 -8.08
C MET A 30 -14.47 -10.09 -8.13
N GLN A 31 -14.59 -9.46 -6.97
CA GLN A 31 -14.76 -8.02 -6.87
C GLN A 31 -14.00 -7.44 -5.68
N ILE A 32 -13.29 -6.35 -5.92
CA ILE A 32 -12.64 -5.57 -4.87
C ILE A 32 -13.70 -4.67 -4.22
N MET A 33 -13.86 -4.80 -2.91
CA MET A 33 -14.80 -3.98 -2.12
C MET A 33 -14.15 -2.71 -1.59
N PHE A 34 -12.91 -2.83 -1.12
CA PHE A 34 -12.20 -1.78 -0.40
C PHE A 34 -10.70 -1.89 -0.62
N ILE A 35 -10.03 -0.76 -0.80
CA ILE A 35 -8.58 -0.62 -0.74
C ILE A 35 -8.26 0.61 0.12
N GLY A 36 -7.40 0.47 1.11
CA GLY A 36 -6.95 1.58 1.94
C GLY A 36 -6.07 1.14 3.10
N GLY A 37 -5.13 1.99 3.52
CA GLY A 37 -4.23 1.75 4.65
C GLY A 37 -3.47 0.41 4.55
N GLY A 38 -2.98 0.04 3.35
CA GLY A 38 -2.30 -1.24 3.13
C GLY A 38 -3.21 -2.49 3.24
N ASN A 39 -4.53 -2.31 3.25
CA ASN A 39 -5.50 -3.40 3.33
C ASN A 39 -6.40 -3.41 2.09
N ALA A 40 -6.85 -4.61 1.71
CA ALA A 40 -7.90 -4.79 0.71
C ALA A 40 -8.92 -5.82 1.17
N TYR A 41 -10.20 -5.58 0.88
CA TYR A 41 -11.27 -6.55 1.06
C TYR A 41 -11.80 -6.97 -0.31
N VAL A 42 -11.82 -8.26 -0.55
CA VAL A 42 -12.16 -8.82 -1.86
C VAL A 42 -13.16 -9.97 -1.70
N LEU A 43 -14.18 -9.98 -2.53
CA LEU A 43 -15.13 -11.09 -2.64
C LEU A 43 -14.71 -12.05 -3.76
N PHE A 44 -14.76 -13.33 -3.51
CA PHE A 44 -14.53 -14.41 -4.47
C PHE A 44 -15.71 -15.37 -4.48
N ARG A 45 -16.09 -15.86 -5.65
CA ARG A 45 -17.09 -16.91 -5.79
C ARG A 45 -16.58 -18.28 -5.39
N ARG A 46 -15.31 -18.55 -5.73
CA ARG A 46 -14.69 -19.86 -5.54
C ARG A 46 -13.39 -19.74 -4.76
N GLY A 47 -13.17 -20.72 -3.89
CA GLY A 47 -11.94 -20.76 -3.09
C GLY A 47 -10.68 -20.97 -3.94
N GLU A 48 -10.79 -21.70 -5.07
CA GLU A 48 -9.68 -21.91 -6.00
C GLU A 48 -9.19 -20.59 -6.62
N GLU A 49 -10.11 -19.73 -7.07
CA GLU A 49 -9.77 -18.42 -7.62
C GLU A 49 -9.09 -17.53 -6.56
N CYS A 50 -9.63 -17.56 -5.32
CA CYS A 50 -9.02 -16.86 -4.21
C CYS A 50 -7.57 -17.32 -3.98
N GLN A 51 -7.31 -18.62 -3.98
CA GLN A 51 -5.96 -19.18 -3.81
C GLN A 51 -5.03 -18.76 -4.95
N ASN A 52 -5.49 -18.82 -6.20
CA ASN A 52 -4.69 -18.47 -7.38
C ASN A 52 -4.30 -16.99 -7.37
N VAL A 53 -5.25 -16.10 -7.08
CA VAL A 53 -4.98 -14.65 -6.99
C VAL A 53 -4.02 -14.34 -5.84
N ASN A 54 -4.23 -14.94 -4.68
CA ASN A 54 -3.36 -14.71 -3.52
C ASN A 54 -1.94 -15.24 -3.75
N LYS A 55 -1.79 -16.40 -4.37
CA LYS A 55 -0.48 -16.94 -4.74
C LYS A 55 0.24 -16.00 -5.70
N PHE A 56 -0.42 -15.57 -6.76
CA PHE A 56 0.14 -14.62 -7.72
C PHE A 56 0.55 -13.31 -7.04
N LEU A 57 -0.30 -12.75 -6.18
CA LEU A 57 -0.03 -11.49 -5.49
C LEU A 57 1.15 -11.63 -4.52
N ALA A 58 1.25 -12.73 -3.79
CA ALA A 58 2.37 -13.02 -2.90
C ALA A 58 3.69 -13.15 -3.69
N GLU A 59 3.68 -13.87 -4.80
CA GLU A 59 4.85 -14.00 -5.70
C GLU A 59 5.24 -12.64 -6.30
N TYR A 60 4.27 -11.84 -6.72
CA TYR A 60 4.51 -10.50 -7.27
C TYR A 60 5.16 -9.57 -6.24
N ILE A 61 4.62 -9.53 -5.01
CA ILE A 61 5.16 -8.71 -3.91
C ILE A 61 6.57 -9.17 -3.56
N LEU A 62 6.78 -10.48 -3.39
CA LEU A 62 8.10 -11.02 -3.04
C LEU A 62 9.15 -10.68 -4.10
N ASN A 63 8.82 -10.84 -5.38
CA ASN A 63 9.73 -10.53 -6.48
C ASN A 63 10.08 -9.03 -6.60
N ARG A 64 9.17 -8.15 -6.18
CA ARG A 64 9.36 -6.69 -6.24
C ARG A 64 10.01 -6.11 -5.01
N THR A 65 9.88 -6.76 -3.87
CA THR A 65 10.30 -6.18 -2.58
C THR A 65 11.25 -7.06 -1.81
N TYR A 66 11.32 -8.35 -2.14
CA TYR A 66 12.15 -9.38 -1.50
C TYR A 66 11.75 -9.71 -0.06
N SER A 67 11.40 -8.75 0.76
CA SER A 67 11.18 -8.93 2.20
C SER A 67 9.72 -8.73 2.65
N LEU A 68 8.88 -8.07 1.84
CA LEU A 68 7.50 -7.86 2.21
C LEU A 68 6.68 -9.14 2.09
N SER A 69 5.87 -9.40 3.11
CA SER A 69 4.98 -10.55 3.18
C SER A 69 3.53 -10.10 3.16
N LEU A 70 2.70 -10.87 2.45
CA LEU A 70 1.27 -10.67 2.38
C LEU A 70 0.57 -11.50 3.46
N ALA A 71 -0.16 -10.86 4.38
CA ALA A 71 -1.07 -11.53 5.27
C ALA A 71 -2.46 -11.64 4.62
N VAL A 72 -3.00 -12.84 4.51
CA VAL A 72 -4.30 -13.09 3.88
C VAL A 72 -5.19 -13.88 4.81
N ALA A 73 -6.32 -13.30 5.22
CA ALA A 73 -7.38 -14.00 5.91
C ALA A 73 -8.50 -14.35 4.93
N VAL A 74 -9.01 -15.56 5.00
CA VAL A 74 -10.08 -16.04 4.13
C VAL A 74 -11.18 -16.66 5.01
N VAL A 75 -12.41 -16.19 4.83
CA VAL A 75 -13.59 -16.74 5.49
C VAL A 75 -14.67 -17.05 4.47
N LYS A 76 -15.53 -18.01 4.78
CA LYS A 76 -16.69 -18.31 3.92
C LYS A 76 -17.73 -17.23 4.10
N LYS A 77 -18.19 -16.64 2.97
CA LYS A 77 -19.31 -15.70 2.98
C LYS A 77 -20.60 -16.38 3.44
N THR A 78 -21.28 -15.79 4.43
CA THR A 78 -22.63 -16.14 4.85
C THR A 78 -23.66 -15.09 4.37
N GLU A 79 -24.86 -15.13 4.91
CA GLU A 79 -25.88 -14.11 4.65
C GLU A 79 -25.74 -12.89 5.59
N ASN A 80 -24.98 -13.04 6.67
CA ASN A 80 -24.78 -11.99 7.67
C ASN A 80 -23.41 -11.35 7.54
N TYR A 81 -23.35 -10.16 6.96
CA TYR A 81 -22.11 -9.42 6.79
C TYR A 81 -21.39 -9.14 8.11
N SER A 82 -22.11 -8.79 9.18
CA SER A 82 -21.49 -8.45 10.47
C SER A 82 -20.73 -9.63 11.10
N GLU A 83 -21.28 -10.85 10.96
CA GLU A 83 -20.60 -12.06 11.41
C GLU A 83 -19.36 -12.35 10.59
N ASP A 84 -19.45 -12.25 9.26
CA ASP A 84 -18.33 -12.48 8.36
C ASP A 84 -17.23 -11.43 8.58
N TYR A 85 -17.60 -10.17 8.80
CA TYR A 85 -16.64 -9.09 9.09
C TYR A 85 -15.88 -9.34 10.41
N ASN A 86 -16.57 -9.80 11.43
CA ASN A 86 -15.90 -10.15 12.69
C ASN A 86 -15.01 -11.38 12.53
N ALA A 87 -15.47 -12.41 11.82
CA ALA A 87 -14.71 -13.64 11.57
C ALA A 87 -13.42 -13.35 10.77
N ILE A 88 -13.48 -12.53 9.72
CA ILE A 88 -12.28 -12.18 8.92
C ILE A 88 -11.27 -11.36 9.72
N ASN A 89 -11.74 -10.45 10.59
CA ASN A 89 -10.86 -9.65 11.44
C ASN A 89 -10.20 -10.51 12.54
N GLU A 90 -10.90 -11.51 13.07
CA GLU A 90 -10.32 -12.45 14.04
C GLU A 90 -9.28 -13.34 13.38
N GLU A 91 -9.59 -13.90 12.21
CA GLU A 91 -8.65 -14.71 11.45
C GLU A 91 -7.42 -13.89 11.03
N MET A 92 -7.58 -12.64 10.61
CA MET A 92 -6.45 -11.76 10.29
C MET A 92 -5.56 -11.52 11.52
N ARG A 93 -6.14 -11.32 12.71
CA ARG A 93 -5.36 -11.19 13.95
C ARG A 93 -4.58 -12.45 14.26
N ARG A 94 -5.20 -13.63 14.08
CA ARG A 94 -4.55 -14.94 14.28
C ARG A 94 -3.37 -15.12 13.33
N ILE A 95 -3.56 -14.81 12.05
CA ILE A 95 -2.51 -14.90 11.02
C ILE A 95 -1.35 -13.95 11.35
N LYS A 96 -1.63 -12.67 11.62
CA LYS A 96 -0.59 -11.69 11.96
C LYS A 96 0.20 -12.06 13.21
N ALA A 97 -0.43 -12.69 14.21
CA ALA A 97 0.23 -13.14 15.44
C ALA A 97 1.16 -14.35 15.22
N SER A 98 0.91 -15.17 14.21
CA SER A 98 1.70 -16.36 13.89
C SER A 98 2.53 -16.23 12.62
N MET A 99 2.52 -15.05 11.99
CA MET A 99 3.22 -14.83 10.72
C MET A 99 4.73 -14.88 10.93
N PRO A 100 5.45 -15.76 10.22
CA PRO A 100 6.90 -15.81 10.31
C PRO A 100 7.50 -14.54 9.71
N LEU A 101 8.65 -14.11 10.24
CA LEU A 101 9.46 -13.09 9.59
C LEU A 101 9.87 -13.60 8.21
N SER A 102 9.69 -12.75 7.19
CA SER A 102 10.17 -13.07 5.85
C SER A 102 11.69 -13.02 5.83
N MET A 103 12.31 -14.18 5.68
CA MET A 103 13.75 -14.31 5.44
C MET A 103 13.96 -15.19 4.21
N PRO A 104 13.85 -14.62 3.01
CA PRO A 104 13.93 -15.40 1.77
C PRO A 104 15.27 -16.12 1.60
N MET A 105 16.34 -15.54 2.15
CA MET A 105 17.66 -16.16 2.19
C MET A 105 18.35 -15.85 3.53
N GLY A 106 18.73 -16.89 4.26
CA GLY A 106 19.57 -16.74 5.44
C GLY A 106 21.04 -16.48 5.08
N ALA A 107 21.75 -15.75 5.93
CA ALA A 107 23.18 -15.57 5.80
C ALA A 107 23.92 -16.75 6.46
N MET A 108 24.91 -17.30 5.76
CA MET A 108 25.87 -18.24 6.35
C MET A 108 26.99 -17.50 7.07
N PRO A 109 27.68 -18.08 8.07
CA PRO A 109 28.70 -17.40 8.88
C PRO A 109 29.85 -16.77 8.10
N PHE A 110 30.11 -17.22 6.88
CA PHE A 110 31.19 -16.74 6.01
C PHE A 110 30.71 -15.73 4.96
N MET A 111 29.42 -15.38 4.96
CA MET A 111 28.88 -14.38 4.02
C MET A 111 28.94 -13.00 4.64
N ALA A 112 29.31 -11.99 3.83
CA ALA A 112 29.11 -10.61 4.21
C ALA A 112 27.62 -10.27 4.18
N VAL A 113 27.17 -9.50 5.16
CA VAL A 113 25.77 -9.12 5.32
C VAL A 113 25.62 -7.60 5.33
N ASP A 114 24.45 -7.16 4.90
CA ASP A 114 24.02 -5.78 5.03
C ASP A 114 23.83 -5.44 6.51
N SER A 115 24.37 -4.31 6.95
CA SER A 115 24.39 -3.90 8.36
C SER A 115 22.99 -3.49 8.90
N VAL A 116 22.05 -3.17 8.02
CA VAL A 116 20.70 -2.73 8.39
C VAL A 116 19.73 -3.91 8.40
N THR A 117 19.74 -4.70 7.36
CA THR A 117 18.76 -5.79 7.16
C THR A 117 19.24 -7.16 7.66
N GLY A 118 20.56 -7.35 7.77
CA GLY A 118 21.17 -8.65 8.05
C GLY A 118 21.12 -9.62 6.86
N TYR A 119 20.63 -9.21 5.68
CA TYR A 119 20.60 -10.05 4.49
C TYR A 119 22.00 -10.17 3.85
N PRO A 120 22.29 -11.32 3.20
CA PRO A 120 23.56 -11.50 2.50
C PRO A 120 23.72 -10.46 1.38
N LEU A 121 24.96 -9.98 1.22
CA LEU A 121 25.32 -9.13 0.10
C LEU A 121 25.43 -9.99 -1.16
N THR A 122 24.54 -9.75 -2.12
CA THR A 122 24.39 -10.57 -3.35
C THR A 122 24.81 -9.84 -4.61
N GLU A 123 24.90 -8.51 -4.54
CA GLU A 123 25.16 -7.67 -5.70
C GLU A 123 26.39 -6.80 -5.46
N LYS A 124 27.13 -6.55 -6.52
CA LYS A 124 28.26 -5.60 -6.53
C LYS A 124 28.00 -4.51 -7.55
N THR A 125 27.94 -3.27 -7.09
CA THR A 125 27.98 -2.10 -7.95
C THR A 125 29.43 -1.56 -8.09
N ARG A 126 29.61 -0.45 -8.79
CA ARG A 126 30.95 0.20 -8.85
C ARG A 126 31.37 0.78 -7.52
N GLU A 127 30.43 1.18 -6.69
CA GLU A 127 30.67 1.96 -5.46
C GLU A 127 30.48 1.13 -4.20
N GLU A 128 29.62 0.10 -4.23
CA GLU A 128 29.26 -0.65 -3.02
C GLU A 128 28.77 -2.07 -3.29
N TYR A 129 28.61 -2.82 -2.20
CA TYR A 129 27.93 -4.12 -2.19
C TYR A 129 26.52 -3.95 -1.63
N LEU A 130 25.52 -4.59 -2.24
CA LEU A 130 24.13 -4.50 -1.89
C LEU A 130 23.54 -5.90 -1.63
N CYS A 131 22.61 -5.97 -0.68
CA CYS A 131 21.68 -7.09 -0.62
C CYS A 131 20.57 -6.93 -1.68
N THR A 132 19.87 -7.99 -1.99
CA THR A 132 18.79 -7.98 -3.00
C THR A 132 17.69 -6.96 -2.68
N GLU A 133 17.32 -6.83 -1.41
CA GLU A 133 16.32 -5.83 -0.99
C GLU A 133 16.77 -4.40 -1.28
N ALA A 134 18.02 -4.07 -0.92
CA ALA A 134 18.58 -2.74 -1.15
C ALA A 134 18.68 -2.42 -2.65
N LYS A 135 19.04 -3.41 -3.47
CA LYS A 135 19.04 -3.27 -4.93
C LYS A 135 17.64 -2.93 -5.46
N LEU A 136 16.62 -3.71 -5.08
CA LEU A 136 15.25 -3.48 -5.53
C LEU A 136 14.71 -2.11 -5.09
N LYS A 137 15.02 -1.68 -3.87
CA LYS A 137 14.68 -0.33 -3.39
C LYS A 137 15.31 0.77 -4.23
N ARG A 138 16.57 0.58 -4.66
CA ARG A 138 17.25 1.54 -5.54
C ARG A 138 16.69 1.56 -6.95
N GLU A 139 16.36 0.40 -7.51
CA GLU A 139 15.71 0.29 -8.80
C GLU A 139 14.32 0.94 -8.83
N ALA A 140 13.61 0.95 -7.70
CA ALA A 140 12.34 1.62 -7.53
C ALA A 140 12.46 3.11 -7.16
N PHE A 141 13.69 3.61 -6.96
CA PHE A 141 13.93 5.01 -6.63
C PHE A 141 13.57 5.91 -7.82
N PRO A 142 13.00 7.12 -7.59
CA PRO A 142 12.62 8.01 -8.68
C PRO A 142 13.77 8.30 -9.65
N GLU A 143 13.47 8.37 -10.93
CA GLU A 143 14.47 8.61 -11.98
C GLU A 143 14.82 10.08 -12.17
N THR A 144 13.93 11.00 -11.77
CA THR A 144 14.13 12.42 -11.95
C THR A 144 15.20 12.98 -11.01
N GLU A 145 16.07 13.85 -11.51
CA GLU A 145 17.13 14.49 -10.70
C GLU A 145 16.55 15.29 -9.53
N ASP A 146 15.40 15.94 -9.72
CA ASP A 146 14.73 16.73 -8.70
C ASP A 146 14.25 15.88 -7.52
N GLU A 147 13.90 14.61 -7.78
CA GLU A 147 13.43 13.70 -6.76
C GLU A 147 14.55 12.92 -6.08
N LYS A 148 15.73 12.83 -6.68
CA LYS A 148 16.88 12.08 -6.14
C LYS A 148 17.69 12.87 -5.13
N ILE A 149 17.75 14.19 -5.29
CA ILE A 149 18.74 15.03 -4.56
C ILE A 149 18.03 15.90 -3.54
N PHE A 150 18.01 15.49 -2.28
CA PHE A 150 17.47 16.29 -1.18
C PHE A 150 18.13 17.67 -1.03
N ASP A 151 19.39 17.80 -1.41
CA ASP A 151 20.11 19.08 -1.44
C ASP A 151 19.45 20.13 -2.34
N ASN A 152 18.67 19.71 -3.32
CA ASN A 152 17.92 20.64 -4.16
C ASN A 152 16.65 21.18 -3.47
N MET A 153 16.18 20.54 -2.39
CA MET A 153 15.02 20.94 -1.63
C MET A 153 15.32 21.92 -0.50
N VAL A 154 16.58 22.03 -0.10
CA VAL A 154 16.98 22.94 1.00
C VAL A 154 17.12 24.38 0.49
N THR A 155 16.85 25.35 1.36
CA THR A 155 16.99 26.78 1.04
C THR A 155 18.46 27.23 1.02
N GLU A 156 19.28 26.63 1.89
CA GLU A 156 20.72 26.87 2.02
C GLU A 156 21.45 25.51 2.05
N LYS A 157 22.55 25.41 1.30
CA LYS A 157 23.40 24.22 1.28
C LYS A 157 24.54 24.35 2.31
N GLY A 158 24.94 23.26 2.92
CA GLY A 158 26.06 23.20 3.88
C GLY A 158 25.62 22.88 5.29
N ASP A 159 26.43 23.24 6.29
CA ASP A 159 26.24 22.85 7.69
C ASP A 159 24.96 23.39 8.31
N SER A 160 24.37 24.45 7.74
CA SER A 160 23.09 25.06 8.19
C SER A 160 21.88 24.56 7.38
N SER A 161 22.05 23.57 6.49
CA SER A 161 20.93 23.05 5.71
C SER A 161 19.92 22.34 6.62
N THR A 162 18.64 22.59 6.37
CA THR A 162 17.55 21.99 7.15
C THR A 162 16.55 21.33 6.22
N LEU A 163 16.21 20.09 6.53
CA LEU A 163 15.15 19.32 5.88
C LEU A 163 14.11 18.97 6.95
N ALA A 164 12.83 19.20 6.65
CA ALA A 164 11.72 18.78 7.49
C ALA A 164 11.07 17.51 6.89
N VAL A 165 10.81 16.54 7.73
CA VAL A 165 10.02 15.35 7.38
C VAL A 165 8.70 15.44 8.12
N PHE A 166 7.59 15.37 7.37
CA PHE A 166 6.25 15.35 7.91
C PHE A 166 5.65 13.97 7.70
N HIS A 167 5.05 13.42 8.74
CA HIS A 167 4.25 12.20 8.65
C HIS A 167 2.86 12.50 9.19
N ILE A 168 1.85 12.25 8.38
CA ILE A 168 0.43 12.46 8.72
C ILE A 168 -0.27 11.12 8.62
N ASP A 169 -0.94 10.72 9.70
CA ASP A 169 -1.71 9.50 9.82
C ASP A 169 -3.14 9.81 10.26
N GLY A 170 -4.11 9.11 9.70
CA GLY A 170 -5.52 9.26 10.02
C GLY A 170 -5.84 8.77 11.43
N ASN A 171 -6.15 9.70 12.36
CA ASN A 171 -6.37 9.38 13.77
C ASN A 171 -7.49 8.35 13.99
N SER A 172 -7.10 7.15 14.43
CA SER A 172 -7.99 6.04 14.79
C SER A 172 -8.92 5.60 13.63
N MET A 173 -8.48 5.70 12.37
CA MET A 173 -9.30 5.37 11.20
C MET A 173 -9.81 3.93 11.25
N GLY A 174 -8.95 2.96 11.56
CA GLY A 174 -9.36 1.56 11.70
C GLY A 174 -10.50 1.36 12.71
N LYS A 175 -10.49 2.08 13.84
CA LYS A 175 -11.59 2.03 14.83
C LYS A 175 -12.88 2.64 14.27
N LYS A 176 -12.79 3.81 13.63
CA LYS A 176 -13.95 4.50 13.05
C LYS A 176 -14.62 3.65 11.97
N ILE A 177 -13.82 3.05 11.08
CA ILE A 177 -14.31 2.13 10.04
C ILE A 177 -15.00 0.94 10.70
N LYS A 178 -14.35 0.30 11.68
CA LYS A 178 -14.91 -0.85 12.40
C LYS A 178 -16.24 -0.49 13.07
N ASP A 179 -16.31 0.60 13.82
CA ASP A 179 -17.52 1.03 14.53
C ASP A 179 -18.69 1.32 13.56
N LYS A 180 -18.38 1.81 12.35
CA LYS A 180 -19.38 2.03 11.29
C LYS A 180 -19.83 0.71 10.67
N MET A 181 -18.90 -0.18 10.35
CA MET A 181 -19.20 -1.45 9.69
C MET A 181 -19.92 -2.46 10.58
N GLN A 182 -19.69 -2.47 11.89
CA GLN A 182 -20.39 -3.35 12.84
C GLN A 182 -21.90 -3.10 12.94
N LYS A 183 -22.37 -1.95 12.51
CA LYS A 183 -23.81 -1.58 12.51
C LYS A 183 -24.54 -2.02 11.24
N ILE A 184 -23.81 -2.60 10.28
CA ILE A 184 -24.32 -2.99 8.98
C ILE A 184 -24.50 -4.50 8.97
N HIS A 185 -25.67 -4.98 8.56
CA HIS A 185 -26.00 -6.41 8.56
C HIS A 185 -26.10 -6.98 7.14
N THR A 186 -26.50 -6.17 6.16
CA THR A 186 -26.66 -6.62 4.78
C THR A 186 -25.37 -6.43 3.97
N TYR A 187 -25.11 -7.35 3.06
CA TYR A 187 -23.96 -7.22 2.15
C TYR A 187 -24.08 -6.02 1.21
N GLY A 188 -25.29 -5.73 0.71
CA GLY A 188 -25.49 -4.58 -0.17
C GLY A 188 -25.11 -3.25 0.49
N ASP A 189 -25.56 -3.02 1.74
CA ASP A 189 -25.18 -1.82 2.47
C ASP A 189 -23.69 -1.80 2.82
N ALA A 190 -23.13 -2.98 3.13
CA ALA A 190 -21.72 -3.10 3.48
C ALA A 190 -20.79 -2.73 2.30
N VAL A 191 -21.03 -3.28 1.12
CA VAL A 191 -20.15 -3.01 -0.04
C VAL A 191 -20.26 -1.55 -0.48
N ARG A 192 -21.46 -0.96 -0.46
CA ARG A 192 -21.65 0.47 -0.74
C ARG A 192 -20.92 1.34 0.27
N THR A 193 -21.08 1.04 1.56
CA THR A 193 -20.47 1.84 2.63
C THR A 193 -18.96 1.73 2.62
N MET A 194 -18.41 0.52 2.46
CA MET A 194 -16.96 0.32 2.37
C MET A 194 -16.35 1.04 1.17
N ARG A 195 -17.01 0.94 0.01
CA ARG A 195 -16.58 1.63 -1.20
C ARG A 195 -16.57 3.15 -1.01
N ALA A 196 -17.69 3.71 -0.51
CA ALA A 196 -17.78 5.15 -0.25
C ALA A 196 -16.70 5.62 0.72
N LEU A 197 -16.51 4.91 1.85
CA LEU A 197 -15.45 5.24 2.80
C LEU A 197 -14.05 5.20 2.20
N SER A 198 -13.77 4.19 1.38
CA SER A 198 -12.45 4.05 0.73
C SER A 198 -12.17 5.21 -0.24
N ILE A 199 -13.17 5.61 -1.02
CA ILE A 199 -13.08 6.74 -1.95
C ILE A 199 -12.93 8.04 -1.17
N ASP A 200 -13.83 8.33 -0.21
CA ASP A 200 -13.82 9.56 0.58
C ASP A 200 -12.48 9.77 1.30
N ILE A 201 -11.93 8.71 1.91
CA ILE A 201 -10.64 8.79 2.59
C ILE A 201 -9.54 9.08 1.56
N SER A 202 -9.45 8.29 0.49
CA SER A 202 -8.43 8.46 -0.53
C SER A 202 -8.46 9.86 -1.14
N ASP A 203 -9.64 10.34 -1.52
CA ASP A 203 -9.77 11.63 -2.21
C ASP A 203 -9.46 12.79 -1.25
N THR A 204 -9.92 12.74 0.01
CA THR A 204 -9.62 13.78 1.00
C THR A 204 -8.11 13.91 1.25
N PHE A 205 -7.40 12.78 1.39
CA PHE A 205 -5.96 12.81 1.64
C PHE A 205 -5.18 13.26 0.41
N LEU A 206 -5.56 12.82 -0.80
CA LEU A 206 -4.93 13.27 -2.04
C LEU A 206 -5.14 14.77 -2.29
N GLU A 207 -6.35 15.30 -2.07
CA GLU A 207 -6.61 16.73 -2.14
C GLU A 207 -5.74 17.51 -1.14
N THR A 208 -5.59 17.01 0.08
CA THR A 208 -4.75 17.64 1.11
C THR A 208 -3.28 17.69 0.67
N VAL A 209 -2.76 16.63 0.06
CA VAL A 209 -1.41 16.60 -0.50
C VAL A 209 -1.27 17.64 -1.61
N ASP A 210 -2.21 17.69 -2.55
CA ASP A 210 -2.16 18.62 -3.67
C ASP A 210 -2.26 20.09 -3.24
N GLU A 211 -3.12 20.41 -2.25
CA GLU A 211 -3.20 21.75 -1.69
C GLU A 211 -1.90 22.12 -0.93
N THR A 212 -1.31 21.18 -0.23
CA THR A 212 -0.03 21.38 0.45
C THR A 212 1.08 21.68 -0.57
N LYS A 213 1.16 20.92 -1.66
CA LYS A 213 2.12 21.17 -2.75
C LYS A 213 1.94 22.55 -3.37
N LYS A 214 0.71 22.93 -3.70
CA LYS A 214 0.38 24.26 -4.23
C LYS A 214 0.79 25.38 -3.26
N TYR A 215 0.53 25.18 -1.98
CA TYR A 215 0.95 26.15 -0.95
C TYR A 215 2.46 26.31 -0.92
N ILE A 216 3.23 25.20 -0.87
CA ILE A 216 4.70 25.23 -0.89
C ILE A 216 5.21 25.91 -2.15
N ASP A 217 4.68 25.58 -3.34
CA ASP A 217 5.05 26.24 -4.60
C ASP A 217 4.76 27.74 -4.57
N SER A 218 3.71 28.19 -3.89
CA SER A 218 3.37 29.63 -3.78
C SER A 218 4.34 30.40 -2.91
N ILE A 219 4.93 29.77 -1.90
CA ILE A 219 5.89 30.43 -1.00
C ILE A 219 7.35 30.23 -1.46
N ALA A 220 7.63 29.26 -2.30
CA ALA A 220 8.98 28.93 -2.77
C ALA A 220 9.80 30.15 -3.24
N PRO A 221 9.26 31.10 -4.05
CA PRO A 221 10.01 32.28 -4.47
C PRO A 221 10.39 33.25 -3.33
N ARG A 222 9.74 33.12 -2.18
CA ARG A 222 10.03 33.97 -0.99
C ARG A 222 11.16 33.40 -0.14
N VAL A 223 11.32 32.07 -0.17
CA VAL A 223 12.26 31.36 0.70
C VAL A 223 13.52 30.89 -0.02
N LYS A 224 13.48 30.78 -1.36
CA LYS A 224 14.60 30.36 -2.17
C LYS A 224 14.68 31.20 -3.46
N LYS A 225 15.89 31.68 -3.82
CA LYS A 225 16.09 32.46 -5.03
C LYS A 225 15.99 31.61 -6.30
N ASP A 226 16.53 30.41 -6.24
CA ASP A 226 16.48 29.44 -7.32
C ASP A 226 15.27 28.53 -7.13
N THR A 227 14.26 28.68 -7.96
CA THR A 227 13.03 27.88 -7.96
C THR A 227 12.99 26.84 -9.08
N SER A 228 14.14 26.52 -9.67
CA SER A 228 14.25 25.48 -10.70
C SER A 228 13.90 24.09 -10.19
N HIS A 229 14.05 23.87 -8.88
CA HIS A 229 13.76 22.60 -8.20
C HIS A 229 12.63 22.75 -7.18
N LYS A 230 11.84 21.69 -7.02
CA LYS A 230 10.78 21.62 -6.00
C LYS A 230 11.37 21.63 -4.59
N LEU A 231 10.67 22.28 -3.63
CA LEU A 231 11.04 22.32 -2.22
C LEU A 231 10.39 21.18 -1.41
N TYR A 232 9.77 20.22 -2.06
CA TYR A 232 9.11 19.08 -1.44
C TYR A 232 9.31 17.81 -2.25
N ARG A 233 9.19 16.70 -1.58
CA ARG A 233 9.10 15.37 -2.16
C ARG A 233 8.05 14.58 -1.42
N GLU A 234 7.08 14.08 -2.14
CA GLU A 234 6.14 13.08 -1.65
C GLU A 234 6.83 11.72 -1.63
N ILE A 235 6.82 11.05 -0.48
CA ILE A 235 7.37 9.71 -0.33
C ILE A 235 6.25 8.69 -0.31
N ILE A 236 5.17 8.99 0.42
CA ILE A 236 3.97 8.16 0.54
C ILE A 236 2.74 9.06 0.48
N ALA A 237 1.77 8.70 -0.36
CA ALA A 237 0.41 9.21 -0.33
C ALA A 237 -0.53 8.03 -0.61
N ALA A 238 -0.93 7.30 0.41
CA ALA A 238 -1.71 6.07 0.28
C ALA A 238 -2.73 5.91 1.40
N GLY A 239 -4.00 6.03 1.05
CA GLY A 239 -5.08 5.96 2.03
C GLY A 239 -5.03 7.15 2.98
N ASP A 240 -4.83 6.89 4.28
CA ASP A 240 -4.71 7.89 5.35
C ASP A 240 -3.25 8.18 5.77
N ASP A 241 -2.28 7.60 5.06
CA ASP A 241 -0.84 7.82 5.29
C ASP A 241 -0.24 8.79 4.27
N ILE A 242 0.38 9.86 4.76
CA ILE A 242 1.13 10.84 3.95
C ILE A 242 2.52 11.04 4.58
N THR A 243 3.55 10.98 3.76
CA THR A 243 4.92 11.35 4.14
C THR A 243 5.59 12.17 3.06
#